data_807aeb1abbadbe9b6ca1ed3ab57445ff
#
_entry.id   807aeb1abbadbe9b6ca1ed3ab57445ff
#
_cell.length_a   1.000
_cell.length_b   1.000
_cell.length_c   1.000
_cell.angle_alpha   90.00
_cell.angle_beta   90.00
_cell.angle_gamma   90.00
#
_symmetry.space_group_name_H-M   'P 1'
#
loop_
_entity.id
_entity.type
_entity.pdbx_description
1 polymer ?
#
loop_
_entity_poly.entity_id
_entity_poly.type
_entity_poly.pdbx_seq_one_letter_code
_entity_poly.pdbx_strand_id
1 'polypeptide(L)'
;MRCAASASRITAVVPYFGYSRQDRRVRSSRVPISAKVVADMMAKAGVNRVLTVDLHAEQIQGFFDVPVDNVYGSAILIDDIERQRYENLMVVSPDIGGVVRARAIAKQMNDLDLAIIDKRRPKANEAQIMHIIGDVAGRTCW
;
A
#
# COMPACT_ATOMS: atom_id res chain seq x y z
N MET A 1 25.36 -16.38 5.47
CA MET A 1 25.61 -15.67 6.74
C MET A 1 24.33 -15.77 7.53
N ARG A 2 24.16 -16.79 8.35
CA ARG A 2 23.03 -16.87 9.28
C ARG A 2 23.22 -15.76 10.30
N CYS A 3 22.13 -15.03 10.65
CA CYS A 3 22.24 -13.95 11.60
C CYS A 3 23.11 -14.33 12.79
N ALA A 4 24.04 -13.43 13.13
CA ALA A 4 25.11 -13.65 14.11
C ALA A 4 24.67 -13.99 15.54
N ALA A 5 23.35 -14.18 15.78
CA ALA A 5 22.76 -14.38 17.09
C ALA A 5 22.24 -15.80 17.35
N SER A 6 22.63 -16.79 16.56
CA SER A 6 22.22 -18.21 16.75
C SER A 6 20.70 -18.45 16.88
N ALA A 7 19.88 -17.54 16.35
CA ALA A 7 18.44 -17.70 16.37
C ALA A 7 18.03 -18.87 15.46
N SER A 8 17.13 -19.74 15.95
CA SER A 8 16.59 -20.86 15.18
C SER A 8 15.59 -20.39 14.12
N ARG A 9 14.92 -19.27 14.35
CA ARG A 9 13.92 -18.66 13.46
C ARG A 9 13.96 -17.15 13.54
N ILE A 10 13.86 -16.49 12.38
CA ILE A 10 13.92 -15.03 12.28
C ILE A 10 12.68 -14.54 11.51
N THR A 11 11.86 -13.73 12.15
CA THR A 11 10.81 -12.97 11.51
C THR A 11 11.23 -11.52 11.39
N ALA A 12 11.34 -11.02 10.16
CA ALA A 12 11.58 -9.61 9.92
C ALA A 12 10.24 -8.85 9.98
N VAL A 13 10.12 -7.97 10.96
CA VAL A 13 8.98 -7.06 11.06
C VAL A 13 9.37 -5.73 10.41
N VAL A 14 8.77 -5.45 9.25
CA VAL A 14 9.11 -4.31 8.39
C VAL A 14 7.83 -3.51 8.14
N PRO A 15 7.42 -2.63 9.07
CA PRO A 15 6.15 -1.89 8.94
C PRO A 15 6.06 -1.06 7.66
N TYR A 16 7.17 -0.56 7.17
CA TYR A 16 7.29 0.13 5.89
C TYR A 16 8.34 -0.54 5.00
N PHE A 17 7.90 -1.24 3.96
CA PHE A 17 8.79 -1.83 2.98
C PHE A 17 9.23 -0.77 1.98
N GLY A 18 10.38 -0.12 2.22
CA GLY A 18 10.84 1.10 1.55
C GLY A 18 11.00 1.00 0.03
N TYR A 19 11.17 -0.20 -0.52
CA TYR A 19 11.32 -0.46 -1.96
C TYR A 19 10.03 -0.93 -2.63
N SER A 20 8.92 -0.91 -1.92
CA SER A 20 7.62 -1.40 -2.38
C SER A 20 7.16 -0.73 -3.67
N ARG A 21 7.51 0.55 -3.90
CA ARG A 21 7.17 1.28 -5.12
C ARG A 21 8.00 0.91 -6.36
N GLN A 22 9.12 0.20 -6.18
CA GLN A 22 9.96 -0.32 -7.25
C GLN A 22 9.64 -1.79 -7.54
N ASP A 23 8.37 -2.07 -7.77
CA ASP A 23 7.81 -3.40 -7.99
C ASP A 23 7.80 -3.85 -9.45
N ARG A 24 8.15 -2.94 -10.37
CA ARG A 24 8.14 -3.17 -11.81
C ARG A 24 9.16 -2.31 -12.54
N ARG A 25 9.52 -2.73 -13.76
CA ARG A 25 10.34 -1.92 -14.67
C ARG A 25 9.50 -0.94 -15.46
N VAL A 26 10.02 0.26 -15.65
CA VAL A 26 9.51 1.20 -16.67
C VAL A 26 9.89 0.67 -18.04
N ARG A 27 8.97 0.71 -18.99
CA ARG A 27 9.13 0.10 -20.34
C ARG A 27 10.43 0.49 -21.09
N SER A 28 10.94 1.69 -20.86
CA SER A 28 12.10 2.23 -21.54
C SER A 28 13.44 2.01 -20.83
N SER A 29 13.45 1.33 -19.67
CA SER A 29 14.66 1.23 -18.86
C SER A 29 15.05 -0.22 -18.54
N ARG A 30 16.37 -0.46 -18.45
CA ARG A 30 16.97 -1.74 -18.02
C ARG A 30 17.37 -1.67 -16.54
N VAL A 31 16.47 -1.16 -15.69
CA VAL A 31 16.70 -1.10 -14.24
C VAL A 31 16.24 -2.39 -13.57
N PRO A 32 16.83 -2.77 -12.42
CA PRO A 32 16.34 -3.89 -11.63
C PRO A 32 14.97 -3.58 -11.03
N ILE A 33 14.21 -4.63 -10.69
CA ILE A 33 13.06 -4.51 -9.79
C ILE A 33 13.61 -4.52 -8.37
N SER A 34 13.83 -3.35 -7.80
CA SER A 34 14.54 -3.20 -6.51
C SER A 34 13.79 -3.90 -5.37
N ALA A 35 12.47 -3.96 -5.40
CA ALA A 35 11.68 -4.71 -4.41
C ALA A 35 12.06 -6.20 -4.40
N LYS A 36 12.28 -6.82 -5.57
CA LYS A 36 12.76 -8.22 -5.66
C LYS A 36 14.17 -8.36 -5.13
N VAL A 37 15.08 -7.44 -5.49
CA VAL A 37 16.47 -7.48 -5.01
C VAL A 37 16.52 -7.45 -3.49
N VAL A 38 15.75 -6.57 -2.86
CA VAL A 38 15.70 -6.47 -1.40
C VAL A 38 15.08 -7.72 -0.77
N ALA A 39 14.02 -8.27 -1.36
CA ALA A 39 13.42 -9.52 -0.91
C ALA A 39 14.45 -10.68 -0.92
N ASP A 40 15.24 -10.80 -2.00
CA ASP A 40 16.30 -11.81 -2.11
C ASP A 40 17.41 -11.60 -1.07
N MET A 41 17.80 -10.34 -0.83
CA MET A 41 18.77 -10.00 0.19
C MET A 41 18.30 -10.42 1.59
N MET A 42 17.04 -10.18 1.93
CA MET A 42 16.46 -10.59 3.22
C MET A 42 16.45 -12.12 3.38
N ALA A 43 16.02 -12.86 2.35
CA ALA A 43 16.04 -14.32 2.36
C ALA A 43 17.48 -14.85 2.50
N LYS A 44 18.44 -14.30 1.76
CA LYS A 44 19.87 -14.68 1.84
C LYS A 44 20.51 -14.32 3.18
N ALA A 45 20.04 -13.27 3.85
CA ALA A 45 20.46 -12.91 5.21
C ALA A 45 19.95 -13.91 6.27
N GLY A 46 19.03 -14.81 5.92
CA GLY A 46 18.50 -15.84 6.80
C GLY A 46 17.16 -15.53 7.43
N VAL A 47 16.42 -14.54 6.90
CA VAL A 47 15.05 -14.28 7.29
C VAL A 47 14.16 -15.47 6.87
N ASN A 48 13.32 -15.95 7.79
CA ASN A 48 12.44 -17.10 7.58
C ASN A 48 10.98 -16.68 7.35
N ARG A 49 10.62 -15.45 7.71
CA ARG A 49 9.28 -14.88 7.56
C ARG A 49 9.37 -13.36 7.54
N VAL A 50 8.50 -12.71 6.79
CA VAL A 50 8.37 -11.25 6.75
C VAL A 50 6.97 -10.86 7.20
N LEU A 51 6.85 -9.86 8.07
CA LEU A 51 5.62 -9.18 8.39
C LEU A 51 5.76 -7.72 7.95
N THR A 52 4.82 -7.23 7.16
CA THR A 52 4.82 -5.86 6.65
C THR A 52 3.41 -5.28 6.67
N VAL A 53 3.30 -3.97 6.49
CA VAL A 53 2.00 -3.27 6.48
C VAL A 53 1.83 -2.56 5.14
N ASP A 54 0.66 -2.72 4.53
CA ASP A 54 0.22 -1.99 3.34
C ASP A 54 1.25 -1.96 2.20
N LEU A 55 1.62 -3.11 1.67
CA LEU A 55 2.45 -3.18 0.46
C LEU A 55 1.83 -2.35 -0.66
N HIS A 56 2.68 -1.70 -1.44
CA HIS A 56 2.25 -0.89 -2.58
C HIS A 56 1.39 -1.67 -3.59
N ALA A 57 1.72 -2.95 -3.77
CA ALA A 57 0.98 -3.89 -4.59
C ALA A 57 1.09 -5.30 -3.98
N GLU A 58 -0.01 -6.04 -3.98
CA GLU A 58 -0.08 -7.35 -3.32
C GLU A 58 0.85 -8.39 -3.93
N GLN A 59 1.09 -8.33 -5.23
CA GLN A 59 2.00 -9.24 -5.93
C GLN A 59 3.45 -9.18 -5.43
N ILE A 60 3.84 -8.14 -4.67
CA ILE A 60 5.19 -8.05 -4.06
C ILE A 60 5.41 -9.21 -3.08
N GLN A 61 4.37 -9.75 -2.48
CA GLN A 61 4.47 -10.96 -1.64
C GLN A 61 5.11 -12.12 -2.40
N GLY A 62 4.84 -12.24 -3.70
CA GLY A 62 5.44 -13.25 -4.58
C GLY A 62 6.92 -13.02 -4.92
N PHE A 63 7.53 -11.91 -4.49
CA PHE A 63 8.96 -11.68 -4.66
C PHE A 63 9.82 -12.37 -3.61
N PHE A 64 9.18 -12.80 -2.52
CA PHE A 64 9.86 -13.46 -1.42
C PHE A 64 9.79 -14.98 -1.56
N ASP A 65 10.89 -15.66 -1.28
CA ASP A 65 10.96 -17.11 -1.17
C ASP A 65 10.62 -17.63 0.23
N VAL A 66 10.12 -16.74 1.09
CA VAL A 66 9.69 -17.00 2.47
C VAL A 66 8.27 -16.48 2.68
N PRO A 67 7.51 -17.03 3.65
CA PRO A 67 6.18 -16.52 3.95
C PRO A 67 6.17 -15.02 4.27
N VAL A 68 5.17 -14.32 3.74
CA VAL A 68 4.95 -12.89 3.96
C VAL A 68 3.55 -12.67 4.51
N ASP A 69 3.47 -11.94 5.61
CA ASP A 69 2.21 -11.43 6.15
C ASP A 69 2.10 -9.95 5.79
N ASN A 70 1.22 -9.62 4.87
CA ASN A 70 0.86 -8.24 4.57
C ASN A 70 -0.36 -7.86 5.41
N VAL A 71 -0.16 -7.08 6.44
CA VAL A 71 -1.22 -6.59 7.33
C VAL A 71 -1.76 -5.26 6.77
N TYR A 72 -3.06 -5.07 6.85
CA TYR A 72 -3.71 -3.84 6.40
C TYR A 72 -3.97 -2.91 7.56
N GLY A 73 -3.47 -1.68 7.48
CA GLY A 73 -3.71 -0.61 8.46
C GLY A 73 -5.16 -0.10 8.45
N SER A 74 -5.92 -0.44 7.39
CA SER A 74 -7.31 0.01 7.22
C SER A 74 -8.22 -0.33 8.41
N ALA A 75 -8.02 -1.47 9.08
CA ALA A 75 -8.84 -1.84 10.23
C ALA A 75 -8.74 -0.82 11.38
N ILE A 76 -7.52 -0.36 11.68
CA ILE A 76 -7.28 0.64 12.73
C ILE A 76 -7.82 2.02 12.30
N LEU A 77 -7.64 2.36 11.02
CA LEU A 77 -8.12 3.63 10.47
C LEU A 77 -9.65 3.69 10.46
N ILE A 78 -10.33 2.60 10.09
CA ILE A 78 -11.79 2.51 10.10
C ILE A 78 -12.33 2.70 11.53
N ASP A 79 -11.76 2.00 12.51
CA ASP A 79 -12.11 2.15 13.92
C ASP A 79 -12.03 3.61 14.38
N ASP A 80 -10.97 4.32 13.99
CA ASP A 80 -10.77 5.72 14.36
C ASP A 80 -11.81 6.63 13.70
N ILE A 81 -12.06 6.45 12.40
CA ILE A 81 -13.05 7.22 11.65
C ILE A 81 -14.46 7.04 12.22
N GLU A 82 -14.84 5.79 12.54
CA GLU A 82 -16.15 5.49 13.13
C GLU A 82 -16.34 6.17 14.48
N ARG A 83 -15.29 6.26 15.30
CA ARG A 83 -15.32 6.99 16.58
C ARG A 83 -15.58 8.49 16.42
N GLN A 84 -15.11 9.09 15.32
CA GLN A 84 -15.32 10.51 15.04
C GLN A 84 -16.77 10.86 14.64
N ARG A 85 -17.58 9.89 14.23
CA ARG A 85 -18.99 10.05 13.85
C ARG A 85 -19.24 11.17 12.84
N TYR A 86 -18.41 11.23 11.81
CA TYR A 86 -18.58 12.23 10.73
C TYR A 86 -19.93 12.09 10.04
N GLU A 87 -20.60 13.22 9.83
CA GLU A 87 -21.83 13.27 9.05
C GLU A 87 -21.51 13.31 7.55
N ASN A 88 -22.40 12.71 6.73
CA ASN A 88 -22.26 12.66 5.27
C ASN A 88 -20.90 12.19 4.77
N LEU A 89 -20.32 11.20 5.46
CA LEU A 89 -19.01 10.67 5.14
C LEU A 89 -19.00 9.99 3.77
N MET A 90 -17.91 10.19 3.03
CA MET A 90 -17.58 9.44 1.83
C MET A 90 -16.08 9.16 1.77
N VAL A 91 -15.69 8.12 1.06
CA VAL A 91 -14.29 7.77 0.84
C VAL A 91 -13.79 8.41 -0.45
N VAL A 92 -12.58 8.97 -0.44
CA VAL A 92 -11.98 9.58 -1.63
C VAL A 92 -10.67 8.89 -1.98
N SER A 93 -10.60 8.32 -3.17
CA SER A 93 -9.33 7.83 -3.69
C SER A 93 -8.48 8.99 -4.22
N PRO A 94 -7.25 9.18 -3.72
CA PRO A 94 -6.38 10.29 -4.13
C PRO A 94 -5.82 10.15 -5.56
N ASP A 95 -6.00 8.99 -6.17
CA ASP A 95 -5.64 8.69 -7.56
C ASP A 95 -6.30 7.39 -8.04
N ILE A 96 -6.20 7.13 -9.34
CA ILE A 96 -6.76 5.92 -9.96
C ILE A 96 -6.14 4.63 -9.38
N GLY A 97 -4.86 4.66 -9.02
CA GLY A 97 -4.17 3.50 -8.43
C GLY A 97 -4.67 3.12 -7.04
N GLY A 98 -5.23 4.08 -6.28
CA GLY A 98 -5.78 3.87 -4.95
C GLY A 98 -7.22 3.36 -4.90
N VAL A 99 -7.92 3.30 -6.04
CA VAL A 99 -9.38 3.02 -6.10
C VAL A 99 -9.74 1.68 -5.47
N VAL A 100 -8.98 0.63 -5.73
CA VAL A 100 -9.25 -0.71 -5.15
C VAL A 100 -9.20 -0.67 -3.63
N ARG A 101 -8.19 0.01 -3.07
CA ARG A 101 -8.03 0.15 -1.62
C ARG A 101 -9.13 1.02 -1.02
N ALA A 102 -9.43 2.16 -1.63
CA ALA A 102 -10.51 3.05 -1.20
C ALA A 102 -11.88 2.34 -1.24
N ARG A 103 -12.15 1.55 -2.28
CA ARG A 103 -13.37 0.74 -2.39
C ARG A 103 -13.46 -0.32 -1.29
N ALA A 104 -12.34 -0.98 -0.96
CA ALA A 104 -12.31 -1.96 0.11
C ALA A 104 -12.65 -1.33 1.48
N ILE A 105 -12.17 -0.12 1.74
CA ILE A 105 -12.49 0.65 2.95
C ILE A 105 -13.96 1.07 2.95
N ALA A 106 -14.44 1.68 1.87
CA ALA A 106 -15.83 2.09 1.74
C ALA A 106 -16.81 0.94 2.00
N LYS A 107 -16.47 -0.25 1.48
CA LYS A 107 -17.27 -1.46 1.66
C LYS A 107 -17.33 -1.95 3.12
N GLN A 108 -16.23 -1.82 3.86
CA GLN A 108 -16.20 -2.14 5.29
C GLN A 108 -16.98 -1.13 6.15
N MET A 109 -17.18 0.09 5.64
CA MET A 109 -17.91 1.17 6.29
C MET A 109 -19.35 1.31 5.74
N ASN A 110 -20.11 0.21 5.70
CA ASN A 110 -21.48 0.16 5.20
C ASN A 110 -21.67 0.63 3.75
N ASP A 111 -20.69 0.31 2.89
CA ASP A 111 -20.69 0.61 1.44
C ASP A 111 -20.84 2.12 1.14
N LEU A 112 -20.04 2.94 1.85
CA LEU A 112 -20.00 4.38 1.64
C LEU A 112 -19.74 4.74 0.18
N ASP A 113 -20.23 5.90 -0.22
CA ASP A 113 -19.95 6.50 -1.53
C ASP A 113 -18.45 6.71 -1.73
N LEU A 114 -18.01 6.61 -2.98
CA LEU A 114 -16.61 6.76 -3.37
C LEU A 114 -16.47 7.87 -4.42
N ALA A 115 -15.55 8.79 -4.17
CA ALA A 115 -15.04 9.70 -5.20
C ALA A 115 -13.59 9.37 -5.57
N ILE A 116 -13.18 9.80 -6.77
CA ILE A 116 -11.85 9.54 -7.31
C ILE A 116 -11.26 10.86 -7.82
N ILE A 117 -10.03 11.15 -7.41
CA ILE A 117 -9.27 12.27 -7.96
C ILE A 117 -8.46 11.75 -9.16
N ASP A 118 -8.85 12.19 -10.36
CA ASP A 118 -8.02 11.96 -11.56
C ASP A 118 -6.92 13.02 -11.62
N LYS A 119 -5.67 12.56 -11.51
CA LYS A 119 -4.51 13.41 -11.57
C LYS A 119 -3.50 12.95 -12.61
N ARG A 120 -2.91 13.90 -13.32
CA ARG A 120 -1.75 13.67 -14.18
C ARG A 120 -0.47 14.15 -13.50
N ARG A 121 0.61 13.48 -13.82
CA ARG A 121 1.96 13.89 -13.38
C ARG A 121 2.77 14.27 -14.61
N PRO A 122 2.75 15.57 -15.03
CA PRO A 122 3.52 16.02 -16.18
C PRO A 122 5.03 15.89 -15.97
N LYS A 123 5.49 16.03 -14.71
CA LYS A 123 6.88 15.85 -14.30
C LYS A 123 6.97 15.09 -12.97
N ALA A 124 8.18 14.62 -12.64
CA ALA A 124 8.43 14.03 -11.33
C ALA A 124 8.12 15.04 -10.22
N ASN A 125 7.38 14.60 -9.20
CA ASN A 125 6.91 15.40 -8.05
C ASN A 125 5.91 16.53 -8.38
N GLU A 126 5.44 16.65 -9.61
CA GLU A 126 4.34 17.54 -9.96
C GLU A 126 3.05 16.72 -10.14
N ALA A 127 1.97 17.12 -9.48
CA ALA A 127 0.65 16.54 -9.67
C ALA A 127 -0.33 17.64 -10.09
N GLN A 128 -1.04 17.44 -11.19
CA GLN A 128 -2.12 18.28 -11.63
C GLN A 128 -3.43 17.52 -11.53
N ILE A 129 -4.38 18.05 -10.77
CA ILE A 129 -5.74 17.51 -10.68
C ILE A 129 -6.46 17.87 -11.98
N MET A 130 -6.98 16.86 -12.67
CA MET A 130 -7.73 17.04 -13.90
C MET A 130 -9.24 17.04 -13.64
N HIS A 131 -9.72 16.05 -12.91
CA HIS A 131 -11.11 15.86 -12.61
C HIS A 131 -11.32 15.24 -11.22
N ILE A 132 -12.47 15.54 -10.62
CA ILE A 132 -13.02 14.79 -9.48
C ILE A 132 -14.19 14.01 -10.01
N ILE A 133 -14.15 12.70 -9.90
CA ILE A 133 -15.20 11.77 -10.31
C ILE A 133 -16.00 11.41 -9.07
N GLY A 134 -17.26 11.78 -9.04
CA GLY A 134 -18.17 11.62 -7.90
C GLY A 134 -18.69 12.96 -7.38
N ASP A 135 -19.82 12.92 -6.69
CA ASP A 135 -20.43 14.11 -6.10
C ASP A 135 -19.91 14.31 -4.68
N VAL A 136 -19.06 15.31 -4.52
CA VAL A 136 -18.38 15.64 -3.24
C VAL A 136 -18.99 16.87 -2.55
N ALA A 137 -19.98 17.53 -3.17
CA ALA A 137 -20.55 18.74 -2.63
C ALA A 137 -21.27 18.47 -1.30
N GLY A 138 -20.90 19.20 -0.24
CA GLY A 138 -21.51 19.05 1.09
C GLY A 138 -21.17 17.73 1.80
N ARG A 139 -20.16 17.00 1.36
CA ARG A 139 -19.73 15.73 1.94
C ARG A 139 -18.49 15.90 2.84
N THR A 140 -18.42 15.10 3.88
CA THR A 140 -17.18 14.90 4.61
C THR A 140 -16.35 13.86 3.87
N CYS A 141 -15.20 14.28 3.34
CA CYS A 141 -14.32 13.44 2.52
C CYS A 141 -13.16 12.89 3.38
N TRP A 142 -12.98 11.58 3.30
CA TRP A 142 -11.86 10.87 3.94
C TRP A 142 -11.05 10.08 2.94
#